data_db47007b0f86c11ae13fa0fc2904b81b
#
_entry.id   db47007b0f86c11ae13fa0fc2904b81b
#
_cell.length_a   1.000
_cell.length_b   1.000
_cell.length_c   1.000
_cell.angle_alpha   90.00
_cell.angle_beta   90.00
_cell.angle_gamma   90.00
#
_symmetry.space_group_name_H-M   'P 1'
#
loop_
_entity.id
_entity.type
_entity.pdbx_description
1 polymer ?
#
loop_
_entity_poly.entity_id
_entity_poly.type
_entity_poly.pdbx_seq_one_letter_code
_entity_poly.pdbx_strand_id
1 'polypeptide(L)'
;MSTAKEVLHHPRAWVYARGVSGSPALHERFDALRRSTLLGGYENVGQSSDTRQRIAVRHPGRAALLRAVRKGLVDDVFVTRLSQFSRKRSRLRRILVRLQRKGVCVHTTEIDLRYDLYRHGLDSALL
;
A
#
# COMPACT_ATOMS: atom_id res chain seq x y z
N MET A 1 -20.70 24.17 -2.30
CA MET A 1 -20.03 23.79 -3.54
C MET A 1 -18.94 22.79 -3.26
N SER A 2 -19.16 21.60 -3.69
CA SER A 2 -18.22 20.49 -3.51
C SER A 2 -16.87 20.73 -4.18
N THR A 3 -16.84 21.46 -5.28
CA THR A 3 -15.64 21.71 -6.07
C THR A 3 -14.52 22.40 -5.29
N ALA A 4 -14.84 23.41 -4.49
CA ALA A 4 -13.85 24.10 -3.66
C ALA A 4 -13.29 23.19 -2.58
N LYS A 5 -14.15 22.35 -1.99
CA LYS A 5 -13.76 21.33 -1.01
C LYS A 5 -12.85 20.28 -1.64
N GLU A 6 -13.17 19.84 -2.84
CA GLU A 6 -12.38 18.84 -3.56
C GLU A 6 -11.00 19.35 -3.91
N VAL A 7 -10.88 20.61 -4.32
CA VAL A 7 -9.60 21.24 -4.63
C VAL A 7 -8.70 21.36 -3.41
N LEU A 8 -9.30 21.60 -2.22
CA LEU A 8 -8.57 21.74 -0.97
C LEU A 8 -8.31 20.40 -0.27
N HIS A 9 -9.03 19.34 -0.67
CA HIS A 9 -8.88 18.02 -0.07
C HIS A 9 -7.81 17.22 -0.81
N HIS A 10 -6.73 16.93 -0.10
CA HIS A 10 -5.69 16.04 -0.60
C HIS A 10 -6.01 14.61 -0.16
N PRO A 11 -5.96 13.63 -1.06
CA PRO A 11 -6.15 12.24 -0.67
C PRO A 11 -5.05 11.82 0.30
N ARG A 12 -5.43 11.00 1.27
CA ARG A 12 -4.57 10.56 2.35
C ARG A 12 -3.86 9.28 1.98
N ALA A 13 -2.54 9.33 1.95
CA ALA A 13 -1.72 8.21 1.51
C ALA A 13 -0.98 7.56 2.68
N TRP A 14 -0.85 6.25 2.61
CA TRP A 14 0.00 5.46 3.49
C TRP A 14 1.06 4.78 2.66
N VAL A 15 2.32 4.83 3.10
CA VAL A 15 3.42 4.12 2.44
C VAL A 15 3.79 2.87 3.25
N TYR A 16 3.91 1.75 2.56
CA TYR A 16 4.25 0.47 3.17
C TYR A 16 5.38 -0.20 2.40
N ALA A 17 6.36 -0.73 3.11
CA ALA A 17 7.47 -1.45 2.50
C ALA A 17 7.90 -2.62 3.37
N ARG A 18 8.54 -3.61 2.75
CA ARG A 18 9.18 -4.73 3.43
C ARG A 18 10.67 -4.70 3.16
N GLY A 19 11.44 -5.03 4.18
CA GLY A 19 12.89 -5.10 4.08
C GLY A 19 13.52 -5.26 5.45
N VAL A 20 14.84 -5.33 5.47
CA VAL A 20 15.58 -5.42 6.73
C VAL A 20 15.52 -4.06 7.42
N SER A 21 15.10 -4.05 8.68
CA SER A 21 15.00 -2.83 9.49
C SER A 21 16.35 -2.08 9.50
N GLY A 22 16.29 -0.78 9.20
CA GLY A 22 17.48 0.07 9.16
C GLY A 22 18.39 -0.13 7.95
N SER A 23 18.01 -1.00 7.00
CA SER A 23 18.82 -1.21 5.81
C SER A 23 18.73 -0.05 4.82
N PRO A 24 19.81 0.21 4.05
CA PRO A 24 19.75 1.22 2.99
C PRO A 24 18.67 0.93 1.95
N ALA A 25 18.48 -0.34 1.62
CA ALA A 25 17.45 -0.75 0.65
C ALA A 25 16.04 -0.37 1.10
N LEU A 26 15.73 -0.59 2.38
CA LEU A 26 14.43 -0.21 2.94
C LEU A 26 14.27 1.30 2.95
N HIS A 27 15.33 2.01 3.32
CA HIS A 27 15.34 3.48 3.33
C HIS A 27 15.07 4.05 1.93
N GLU A 28 15.73 3.51 0.92
CA GLU A 28 15.53 3.92 -0.48
C GLU A 28 14.10 3.66 -0.95
N ARG A 29 13.51 2.53 -0.55
CA ARG A 29 12.12 2.23 -0.87
C ARG A 29 11.16 3.27 -0.30
N PHE A 30 11.35 3.64 0.95
CA PHE A 30 10.53 4.66 1.58
C PHE A 30 10.72 6.03 0.92
N ASP A 31 11.95 6.39 0.57
CA ASP A 31 12.22 7.65 -0.11
C ASP A 31 11.50 7.71 -1.46
N ALA A 32 11.56 6.64 -2.23
CA ALA A 32 10.88 6.54 -3.51
C ALA A 32 9.36 6.65 -3.35
N LEU A 33 8.80 5.95 -2.37
CA LEU A 33 7.35 5.97 -2.11
C LEU A 33 6.89 7.36 -1.64
N ARG A 34 7.63 7.98 -0.72
CA ARG A 34 7.30 9.33 -0.25
C ARG A 34 7.37 10.36 -1.38
N ARG A 35 8.36 10.21 -2.26
CA ARG A 35 8.49 11.09 -3.43
C ARG A 35 7.29 10.94 -4.36
N SER A 36 6.84 9.73 -4.59
CA SER A 36 5.64 9.46 -5.39
C SER A 36 4.38 10.07 -4.78
N THR A 37 4.23 10.01 -3.46
CA THR A 37 3.08 10.62 -2.79
C THR A 37 3.11 12.15 -2.92
N LEU A 38 4.28 12.76 -2.77
CA LEU A 38 4.43 14.22 -2.89
C LEU A 38 4.14 14.68 -4.31
N LEU A 39 4.70 14.00 -5.31
CA LEU A 39 4.49 14.35 -6.72
C LEU A 39 3.03 14.19 -7.15
N GLY A 40 2.34 13.24 -6.55
CA GLY A 40 0.93 13.00 -6.83
C GLY A 40 -0.04 13.91 -6.08
N GLY A 41 0.45 14.79 -5.22
CA GLY A 41 -0.41 15.69 -4.45
C GLY A 41 -1.12 15.02 -3.27
N TYR A 42 -0.57 13.93 -2.77
CA TYR A 42 -1.12 13.20 -1.62
C TYR A 42 -0.61 13.75 -0.30
N GLU A 43 -1.45 13.67 0.72
CA GLU A 43 -1.02 13.89 2.10
C GLU A 43 -0.56 12.55 2.67
N ASN A 44 0.69 12.47 3.11
CA ASN A 44 1.22 11.26 3.72
C ASN A 44 0.79 11.20 5.19
N VAL A 45 -0.17 10.33 5.50
CA VAL A 45 -0.73 10.21 6.85
C VAL A 45 -0.14 9.07 7.65
N GLY A 46 0.66 8.20 7.04
CA GLY A 46 1.27 7.10 7.75
C GLY A 46 2.31 6.36 6.94
N GLN A 47 3.15 5.66 7.68
CA GLN A 47 4.23 4.87 7.13
C GLN A 47 4.47 3.67 8.03
N SER A 48 4.60 2.50 7.44
CA SER A 48 4.92 1.29 8.20
C SER A 48 5.73 0.31 7.37
N SER A 49 6.41 -0.59 8.06
CA SER A 49 7.24 -1.60 7.40
C SER A 49 7.21 -2.91 8.18
N ASP A 50 7.51 -3.98 7.47
CA ASP A 50 7.73 -5.28 8.06
C ASP A 50 9.06 -5.85 7.61
N THR A 51 9.71 -6.60 8.49
CA THR A 51 10.97 -7.25 8.18
C THR A 51 10.75 -8.70 7.77
N ARG A 52 11.68 -9.23 7.00
CA ARG A 52 11.75 -10.64 6.66
C ARG A 52 12.41 -11.42 7.79
N GLN A 53 11.66 -11.76 8.83
CA GLN A 53 12.19 -12.64 9.84
C GLN A 53 11.56 -14.02 9.71
N ARG A 54 12.40 -15.06 9.77
CA ARG A 54 11.98 -16.45 9.65
C ARG A 54 10.94 -16.85 10.68
N ILE A 55 10.96 -16.21 11.85
CA ILE A 55 10.13 -16.55 13.00
C ILE A 55 8.94 -15.60 13.14
N ALA A 56 8.90 -14.52 12.38
CA ALA A 56 7.82 -13.53 12.49
C ALA A 56 6.57 -14.02 11.76
N VAL A 57 5.71 -14.64 12.50
CA VAL A 57 4.34 -14.93 12.06
C VAL A 57 3.52 -13.65 11.98
N ARG A 58 4.01 -12.58 12.63
CA ARG A 58 3.32 -11.30 12.73
C ARG A 58 3.90 -10.28 11.76
N HIS A 59 3.00 -9.50 11.19
CA HIS A 59 3.34 -8.40 10.31
C HIS A 59 2.80 -7.10 10.90
N PRO A 60 3.47 -6.52 11.91
CA PRO A 60 2.93 -5.35 12.62
C PRO A 60 2.75 -4.13 11.73
N GLY A 61 3.63 -3.93 10.75
CA GLY A 61 3.49 -2.82 9.81
C GLY A 61 2.28 -2.96 8.91
N ARG A 62 2.05 -4.16 8.40
CA ARG A 62 0.86 -4.46 7.59
C ARG A 62 -0.41 -4.36 8.45
N ALA A 63 -0.35 -4.85 9.67
CA ALA A 63 -1.48 -4.76 10.60
C ALA A 63 -1.83 -3.30 10.91
N ALA A 64 -0.83 -2.43 11.09
CA ALA A 64 -1.04 -1.01 11.32
C ALA A 64 -1.73 -0.34 10.12
N LEU A 65 -1.29 -0.66 8.91
CA LEU A 65 -1.91 -0.18 7.68
C LEU A 65 -3.38 -0.62 7.60
N LEU A 66 -3.64 -1.91 7.78
CA LEU A 66 -4.99 -2.44 7.67
C LEU A 66 -5.93 -1.90 8.76
N ARG A 67 -5.39 -1.61 9.95
CA ARG A 67 -6.15 -0.96 11.01
C ARG A 67 -6.53 0.47 10.61
N ALA A 68 -5.60 1.22 10.05
CA ALA A 68 -5.86 2.59 9.57
C ALA A 68 -6.89 2.59 8.45
N VAL A 69 -6.81 1.65 7.53
CA VAL A 69 -7.79 1.46 6.46
C VAL A 69 -9.17 1.18 7.04
N ARG A 70 -9.25 0.27 8.01
CA ARG A 70 -10.52 -0.07 8.66
C ARG A 70 -11.16 1.13 9.34
N LYS A 71 -10.34 2.01 9.90
CA LYS A 71 -10.81 3.24 10.55
C LYS A 71 -11.16 4.36 9.58
N GLY A 72 -10.97 4.14 8.28
CA GLY A 72 -11.27 5.15 7.27
C GLY A 72 -10.27 6.30 7.22
N LEU A 73 -9.02 6.07 7.65
CA LEU A 73 -7.99 7.10 7.72
C LEU A 73 -7.12 7.18 6.46
N VAL A 74 -7.27 6.26 5.52
CA VAL A 74 -6.41 6.12 4.35
C VAL A 74 -7.26 6.03 3.10
N ASP A 75 -6.88 6.76 2.07
CA ASP A 75 -7.53 6.73 0.76
C ASP A 75 -6.70 5.92 -0.25
N ASP A 76 -5.38 6.02 -0.16
CA ASP A 76 -4.46 5.41 -1.12
C ASP A 76 -3.27 4.80 -0.38
N VAL A 77 -2.81 3.65 -0.88
CA VAL A 77 -1.64 2.96 -0.34
C VAL A 77 -0.58 2.89 -1.44
N PHE A 78 0.64 3.24 -1.09
CA PHE A 78 1.80 3.16 -1.98
C PHE A 78 2.74 2.07 -1.53
N VAL A 79 3.04 1.15 -2.44
CA VAL A 79 4.03 0.08 -2.26
C VAL A 79 4.91 0.03 -3.50
N THR A 80 6.11 -0.50 -3.38
CA THR A 80 6.96 -0.68 -4.56
C THR A 80 6.39 -1.73 -5.49
N ARG A 81 5.95 -2.86 -4.93
CA ARG A 81 5.33 -3.97 -5.66
C ARG A 81 4.23 -4.59 -4.81
N LEU A 82 3.26 -5.23 -5.44
CA LEU A 82 2.20 -5.92 -4.72
C LEU A 82 2.73 -7.03 -3.81
N SER A 83 3.83 -7.68 -4.17
CA SER A 83 4.49 -8.70 -3.35
C SER A 83 4.97 -8.19 -1.99
N GLN A 84 5.04 -6.88 -1.80
CA GLN A 84 5.35 -6.31 -0.50
C GLN A 84 4.26 -6.62 0.53
N PHE A 85 3.00 -6.75 0.12
CA PHE A 85 1.93 -7.18 1.02
C PHE A 85 2.05 -8.65 1.40
N SER A 86 2.28 -9.51 0.43
CA SER A 86 2.47 -10.95 0.63
C SER A 86 2.93 -11.62 -0.66
N ARG A 87 3.76 -12.64 -0.52
CA ARG A 87 4.16 -13.50 -1.64
C ARG A 87 3.14 -14.60 -1.90
N LYS A 88 2.32 -14.93 -0.90
CA LYS A 88 1.25 -15.90 -1.08
C LYS A 88 0.09 -15.26 -1.84
N ARG A 89 -0.23 -15.83 -2.99
CA ARG A 89 -1.28 -15.31 -3.86
C ARG A 89 -2.63 -15.20 -3.16
N SER A 90 -3.01 -16.20 -2.39
CA SER A 90 -4.28 -16.21 -1.66
C SER A 90 -4.36 -15.11 -0.61
N ARG A 91 -3.26 -14.88 0.10
CA ARG A 91 -3.19 -13.83 1.12
C ARG A 91 -3.17 -12.44 0.49
N LEU A 92 -2.40 -12.28 -0.58
CA LEU A 92 -2.37 -11.04 -1.34
C LEU A 92 -3.77 -10.67 -1.82
N ARG A 93 -4.47 -11.63 -2.41
CA ARG A 93 -5.85 -11.42 -2.88
C ARG A 93 -6.75 -10.94 -1.75
N ARG A 94 -6.69 -11.58 -0.59
CA ARG A 94 -7.51 -11.18 0.57
C ARG A 94 -7.23 -9.75 1.02
N ILE A 95 -5.96 -9.37 1.02
CA ILE A 95 -5.56 -8.00 1.39
C ILE A 95 -6.12 -7.00 0.37
N LEU A 96 -5.93 -7.27 -0.93
CA LEU A 96 -6.40 -6.39 -1.98
C LEU A 96 -7.92 -6.25 -1.98
N VAL A 97 -8.65 -7.33 -1.73
CA VAL A 97 -10.11 -7.30 -1.60
C VAL A 97 -10.54 -6.42 -0.43
N ARG A 98 -9.87 -6.54 0.71
CA ARG A 98 -10.17 -5.68 1.88
C ARG A 98 -9.96 -4.21 1.56
N LEU A 99 -8.86 -3.87 0.90
CA LEU A 99 -8.57 -2.49 0.49
C LEU A 99 -9.64 -1.98 -0.48
N GLN A 100 -9.97 -2.78 -1.47
CA GLN A 100 -10.98 -2.43 -2.46
C GLN A 100 -12.36 -2.21 -1.83
N ARG A 101 -12.76 -3.05 -0.89
CA ARG A 101 -14.03 -2.90 -0.18
C ARG A 101 -14.12 -1.60 0.62
N LYS A 102 -12.99 -1.08 1.05
CA LYS A 102 -12.92 0.20 1.76
C LYS A 102 -12.68 1.39 0.82
N GLY A 103 -12.69 1.15 -0.49
CA GLY A 103 -12.46 2.20 -1.47
C GLY A 103 -11.03 2.70 -1.53
N VAL A 104 -10.07 1.91 -1.03
CA VAL A 104 -8.65 2.29 -1.00
C VAL A 104 -7.98 1.83 -2.29
N CYS A 105 -7.32 2.76 -2.98
CA CYS A 105 -6.56 2.47 -4.19
C CYS A 105 -5.12 2.08 -3.82
N VAL A 106 -4.56 1.15 -4.57
CA VAL A 106 -3.17 0.71 -4.40
C VAL A 106 -2.34 1.18 -5.59
N HIS A 107 -1.22 1.83 -5.29
CA HIS A 107 -0.27 2.32 -6.28
C HIS A 107 1.04 1.58 -6.12
N THR A 108 1.60 1.12 -7.25
CA THR A 108 2.92 0.48 -7.28
C THR A 108 3.88 1.38 -8.03
N THR A 109 5.11 1.52 -7.50
CA THR A 109 6.14 2.37 -8.12
C THR A 109 7.06 1.58 -9.05
N GLU A 110 7.09 0.27 -8.91
CA GLU A 110 7.89 -0.60 -9.78
C GLU A 110 6.98 -1.53 -10.57
N ILE A 111 7.41 -1.84 -11.79
CA ILE A 111 6.69 -2.79 -12.64
C ILE A 111 7.00 -4.20 -12.15
N ASP A 112 5.96 -4.95 -11.85
CA ASP A 112 6.05 -6.37 -11.56
C ASP A 112 5.00 -7.07 -12.41
N LEU A 113 5.39 -7.49 -13.59
CA LEU A 113 4.48 -8.07 -14.58
C LEU A 113 3.62 -9.19 -14.02
N ARG A 114 4.21 -10.02 -13.15
CA ARG A 114 3.51 -11.15 -12.55
C ARG A 114 2.32 -10.68 -11.71
N TYR A 115 2.54 -9.65 -10.90
CA TYR A 115 1.53 -9.13 -9.99
C TYR A 115 0.61 -8.12 -10.66
N ASP A 116 1.11 -7.40 -11.65
CA ASP A 116 0.27 -6.49 -12.44
C ASP A 116 -0.79 -7.26 -13.22
N LEU A 117 -0.42 -8.38 -13.82
CA LEU A 117 -1.40 -9.26 -14.47
C LEU A 117 -2.41 -9.80 -13.47
N TYR A 118 -1.95 -10.16 -12.27
CA TYR A 118 -2.82 -10.61 -11.21
C TYR A 118 -3.76 -9.50 -10.74
N ARG A 119 -3.26 -8.28 -10.67
CA ARG A 119 -4.05 -7.10 -10.29
C ARG A 119 -5.17 -6.85 -11.28
N HIS A 120 -4.90 -6.93 -12.57
CA HIS A 120 -5.94 -6.82 -13.60
C HIS A 120 -6.92 -7.99 -13.54
N GLY A 121 -6.42 -9.19 -13.29
CA GLY A 121 -7.26 -10.37 -13.14
C GLY A 121 -8.09 -10.39 -11.86
N LEU A 122 -7.73 -9.56 -10.85
CA LEU A 122 -8.45 -9.50 -9.60
C LEU A 122 -9.88 -9.02 -9.80
N ASP A 123 -10.07 -8.01 -10.64
CA ASP A 123 -11.40 -7.50 -10.93
C ASP A 123 -12.27 -8.58 -11.58
N SER A 124 -11.69 -9.33 -12.52
CA SER A 124 -12.36 -10.46 -13.14
C SER A 124 -12.62 -11.59 -12.14
N ALA A 125 -11.71 -11.81 -11.21
CA ALA A 125 -11.84 -12.86 -10.20
C ALA A 125 -12.85 -12.51 -9.11
N LEU A 126 -13.18 -11.25 -8.93
CA LEU A 126 -14.20 -10.80 -8.00
C LEU A 126 -15.62 -10.90 -8.57
N LEU A 127 -15.69 -11.02 -9.86
CA LEU A 127 -16.95 -11.25 -10.56
C LEU A 127 -17.28 -12.74 -10.53
#